data_30cb32e38da42d1a05aa729ff6195e8b
#
_entry.id   30cb32e38da42d1a05aa729ff6195e8b
#
_cell.length_a   1.000
_cell.length_b   1.000
_cell.length_c   1.000
_cell.angle_alpha   90.00
_cell.angle_beta   90.00
_cell.angle_gamma   90.00
#
_symmetry.space_group_name_H-M   'P 1'
#
loop_
_entity.id
_entity.type
_entity.pdbx_description
1 polymer ?
#
loop_
_entity_poly.entity_id
_entity_poly.type
_entity_poly.pdbx_seq_one_letter_code
_entity_poly.pdbx_strand_id
1 'polypeptide(L)'
;MKGSLKQTKGIRRPGQKAKEKEIAQKKAVKEAENEEFEVVQQNRNSSSDTKRGKISKVRDRNKRKLKHRYMIPLMILFVLFLIALVFFSSYVSYTYLIDKYNNPVEIDTIYIDPETAVKFRIEKGSTSEDITRDLYEMGLIQNDQVYKFLSKFNGYDNMYKAGTYTLCQGLTYDEIMVILSGTPETVKVTFPEGFTTVQIAARLESNGVVSADEFLYAVDHIDLSSYPFIPEVSENRDYRLDGYLFPDTYEFDVQADVNDVIYKFLNRFNEIFLPLYYKLAEGLGMTVDEAITLASIVEKEAKLDSERAKIAGVFLNRVNSTDKNLHKWQSCATVRYVYKKLYGIDLINITIENENEDDPYNTYMYEGFPPGPICNPGLKSIQSALYPEEHTYYYFVLNAKDALSTHIFSETYKEHLEAKDKYG
;
A
#
# COMPACT_ATOMS: atom_id res chain seq x y z
N MET A 1 -27.10 -30.48 -39.85
CA MET A 1 -26.13 -31.59 -39.95
C MET A 1 -25.50 -31.81 -38.58
N LYS A 2 -25.59 -33.03 -38.10
CA LYS A 2 -25.14 -33.55 -36.80
C LYS A 2 -23.62 -33.65 -36.73
N GLY A 3 -23.05 -33.43 -35.55
CA GLY A 3 -21.64 -33.76 -35.23
C GLY A 3 -21.36 -33.37 -33.79
N SER A 4 -21.62 -34.21 -32.90
CA SER A 4 -20.84 -35.23 -32.16
C SER A 4 -19.88 -34.61 -31.10
N LEU A 5 -20.36 -34.60 -29.82
CA LEU A 5 -19.56 -34.40 -28.62
C LEU A 5 -18.68 -35.65 -28.38
N LYS A 6 -17.37 -35.48 -28.29
CA LYS A 6 -16.43 -36.48 -27.76
C LYS A 6 -16.22 -36.24 -26.26
N GLN A 7 -16.62 -37.24 -25.46
CA GLN A 7 -16.28 -37.38 -24.04
C GLN A 7 -14.78 -37.67 -23.89
N THR A 8 -14.11 -36.87 -23.11
CA THR A 8 -12.76 -37.14 -22.60
C THR A 8 -12.84 -37.88 -21.27
N LYS A 9 -12.35 -39.10 -21.26
CA LYS A 9 -12.18 -39.97 -20.07
C LYS A 9 -11.12 -39.36 -19.13
N GLY A 10 -11.51 -39.06 -17.89
CA GLY A 10 -10.60 -38.65 -16.86
C GLY A 10 -9.65 -39.78 -16.40
N ILE A 11 -8.39 -39.50 -16.40
CA ILE A 11 -7.30 -40.37 -15.90
C ILE A 11 -7.28 -40.29 -14.37
N ARG A 12 -7.64 -41.38 -13.69
CA ARG A 12 -7.53 -41.53 -12.23
C ARG A 12 -6.07 -41.79 -11.84
N ARG A 13 -5.55 -40.99 -10.93
CA ARG A 13 -4.17 -41.13 -10.40
C ARG A 13 -4.04 -42.36 -9.48
N PRO A 14 -2.88 -43.06 -9.45
CA PRO A 14 -2.69 -44.35 -8.75
C PRO A 14 -2.75 -44.33 -7.23
N GLY A 15 -2.84 -43.15 -6.58
CA GLY A 15 -2.79 -43.04 -5.11
C GLY A 15 -4.16 -43.19 -4.38
N GLN A 16 -5.28 -43.14 -5.05
CA GLN A 16 -6.59 -43.17 -4.37
C GLN A 16 -7.03 -44.58 -3.93
N LYS A 17 -6.69 -45.64 -4.69
CA LYS A 17 -7.06 -47.03 -4.35
C LYS A 17 -6.34 -47.56 -3.09
N ALA A 18 -5.17 -47.04 -2.76
CA ALA A 18 -4.44 -47.46 -1.54
C ALA A 18 -5.08 -46.89 -0.29
N LYS A 19 -5.52 -45.61 -0.31
CA LYS A 19 -6.20 -44.97 0.84
C LYS A 19 -7.59 -45.55 1.13
N GLU A 20 -8.35 -45.92 0.09
CA GLU A 20 -9.68 -46.54 0.28
C GLU A 20 -9.56 -47.95 0.91
N LYS A 21 -8.52 -48.73 0.56
CA LYS A 21 -8.28 -50.04 1.20
C LYS A 21 -7.85 -49.92 2.66
N GLU A 22 -7.06 -48.94 3.03
CA GLU A 22 -6.63 -48.71 4.41
C GLU A 22 -7.80 -48.28 5.30
N ILE A 23 -8.70 -47.43 4.78
CA ILE A 23 -9.90 -46.97 5.51
C ILE A 23 -10.89 -48.13 5.67
N ALA A 24 -11.05 -48.99 4.68
CA ALA A 24 -11.92 -50.16 4.75
C ALA A 24 -11.38 -51.21 5.78
N GLN A 25 -10.06 -51.42 5.85
CA GLN A 25 -9.42 -52.29 6.83
C GLN A 25 -9.57 -51.80 8.24
N LYS A 26 -9.40 -50.48 8.49
CA LYS A 26 -9.59 -49.88 9.85
C LYS A 26 -11.05 -49.93 10.32
N LYS A 27 -12.01 -49.88 9.37
CA LYS A 27 -13.43 -50.01 9.71
C LYS A 27 -13.82 -51.44 10.08
N ALA A 28 -13.29 -52.44 9.35
CA ALA A 28 -13.54 -53.86 9.65
C ALA A 28 -12.92 -54.32 10.98
N VAL A 29 -11.75 -53.76 11.37
CA VAL A 29 -11.13 -54.06 12.70
C VAL A 29 -11.96 -53.45 13.84
N LYS A 30 -12.51 -52.25 13.66
CA LYS A 30 -13.37 -51.63 14.69
C LYS A 30 -14.74 -52.30 14.87
N GLU A 31 -15.30 -52.86 13.82
CA GLU A 31 -16.56 -53.65 13.87
C GLU A 31 -16.31 -54.97 14.59
N ALA A 32 -15.19 -55.66 14.34
CA ALA A 32 -14.84 -56.93 15.02
C ALA A 32 -14.57 -56.73 16.52
N GLU A 33 -13.92 -55.62 16.93
CA GLU A 33 -13.71 -55.28 18.35
C GLU A 33 -15.01 -54.95 19.08
N ASN A 34 -16.01 -54.38 18.44
CA ASN A 34 -17.32 -54.10 19.00
C ASN A 34 -18.17 -55.38 19.15
N GLU A 35 -18.11 -56.32 18.23
CA GLU A 35 -18.81 -57.62 18.35
C GLU A 35 -18.23 -58.48 19.49
N GLU A 36 -16.91 -58.48 19.66
CA GLU A 36 -16.26 -59.19 20.77
C GLU A 36 -16.65 -58.59 22.14
N PHE A 37 -16.86 -57.28 22.21
CA PHE A 37 -17.26 -56.56 23.42
C PHE A 37 -18.73 -56.83 23.81
N GLU A 38 -19.64 -56.98 22.84
CA GLU A 38 -21.05 -57.33 23.10
C GLU A 38 -21.22 -58.79 23.53
N VAL A 39 -20.45 -59.74 22.96
CA VAL A 39 -20.47 -61.14 23.35
C VAL A 39 -19.95 -61.34 24.81
N VAL A 40 -18.97 -60.58 25.24
CA VAL A 40 -18.45 -60.61 26.62
C VAL A 40 -19.45 -60.01 27.61
N GLN A 41 -20.29 -59.06 27.23
CA GLN A 41 -21.35 -58.53 28.11
C GLN A 41 -22.57 -59.47 28.23
N GLN A 42 -22.95 -60.17 27.17
CA GLN A 42 -24.06 -61.13 27.24
C GLN A 42 -23.72 -62.36 28.09
N ASN A 43 -22.46 -62.83 28.10
CA ASN A 43 -22.04 -63.95 28.94
C ASN A 43 -21.87 -63.63 30.46
N ARG A 44 -21.84 -62.33 30.80
CA ARG A 44 -21.82 -61.92 32.26
C ARG A 44 -23.18 -61.78 32.86
N ASN A 45 -24.25 -61.73 32.12
CA ASN A 45 -25.60 -61.54 32.60
C ASN A 45 -26.40 -62.85 32.79
N SER A 46 -25.86 -64.02 32.43
CA SER A 46 -26.59 -65.32 32.51
C SER A 46 -26.19 -66.25 33.64
N SER A 47 -25.33 -65.82 34.59
CA SER A 47 -24.91 -66.70 35.70
C SER A 47 -24.95 -66.05 37.07
N SER A 48 -26.08 -65.44 37.45
CA SER A 48 -26.31 -65.16 38.88
C SER A 48 -27.78 -64.90 39.22
N ASP A 49 -28.62 -65.85 38.95
CA ASP A 49 -29.95 -65.89 39.59
C ASP A 49 -30.17 -67.25 40.28
N THR A 50 -29.68 -67.37 41.49
CA THR A 50 -30.32 -68.17 42.53
C THR A 50 -29.72 -67.91 43.92
N LYS A 51 -30.57 -67.45 44.86
CA LYS A 51 -30.39 -67.47 46.29
C LYS A 51 -29.48 -66.45 46.97
N ARG A 52 -30.06 -65.32 47.30
CA ARG A 52 -29.80 -64.60 48.58
C ARG A 52 -30.87 -63.55 48.84
N GLY A 53 -32.08 -63.97 49.16
CA GLY A 53 -33.12 -63.03 49.58
C GLY A 53 -32.96 -62.71 51.10
N LYS A 54 -33.33 -61.48 51.41
CA LYS A 54 -33.74 -60.97 52.70
C LYS A 54 -32.73 -60.35 53.69
N ILE A 55 -31.43 -60.29 53.46
CA ILE A 55 -30.54 -59.56 54.41
C ILE A 55 -29.97 -58.25 53.87
N SER A 56 -30.12 -57.98 52.57
CA SER A 56 -29.48 -56.78 51.90
C SER A 56 -30.32 -55.50 52.02
N LYS A 57 -31.64 -55.56 52.24
CA LYS A 57 -32.48 -54.34 52.22
C LYS A 57 -32.32 -53.41 53.45
N VAL A 58 -31.82 -53.89 54.56
CA VAL A 58 -31.61 -53.05 55.77
C VAL A 58 -30.25 -52.38 55.77
N ARG A 59 -29.24 -53.01 55.17
CA ARG A 59 -27.85 -52.41 55.04
C ARG A 59 -27.77 -51.31 54.03
N ASP A 60 -28.59 -51.35 52.98
CA ASP A 60 -28.63 -50.33 51.96
C ASP A 60 -29.38 -49.04 52.34
N ARG A 61 -30.42 -49.15 53.20
CA ARG A 61 -31.12 -47.98 53.76
C ARG A 61 -30.21 -47.12 54.63
N ASN A 62 -29.36 -47.75 55.43
CA ASN A 62 -28.40 -47.00 56.25
C ASN A 62 -27.24 -46.41 55.48
N LYS A 63 -26.75 -47.06 54.43
CA LYS A 63 -25.74 -46.48 53.52
C LYS A 63 -26.30 -45.31 52.73
N ARG A 64 -27.57 -45.32 52.28
CA ARG A 64 -28.21 -44.18 51.62
C ARG A 64 -28.46 -43.01 52.59
N LYS A 65 -28.83 -43.24 53.82
CA LYS A 65 -28.97 -42.17 54.82
C LYS A 65 -27.63 -41.59 55.25
N LEU A 66 -26.55 -42.38 55.34
CA LEU A 66 -25.20 -41.85 55.56
C LEU A 66 -24.68 -41.01 54.35
N LYS A 67 -24.89 -41.48 53.12
CA LYS A 67 -24.51 -40.70 51.96
C LYS A 67 -25.23 -39.31 51.86
N HIS A 68 -26.54 -39.31 52.23
CA HIS A 68 -27.29 -38.05 52.26
C HIS A 68 -26.83 -37.09 53.38
N ARG A 69 -26.39 -37.64 54.51
CA ARG A 69 -25.94 -36.85 55.67
C ARG A 69 -24.62 -36.09 55.40
N TYR A 70 -23.75 -36.56 54.45
CA TYR A 70 -22.52 -35.87 54.02
C TYR A 70 -22.67 -35.15 52.73
N MET A 71 -23.63 -35.51 51.88
CA MET A 71 -23.85 -34.77 50.57
C MET A 71 -24.39 -33.36 50.79
N ILE A 72 -25.29 -33.16 51.77
CA ILE A 72 -25.84 -31.82 52.02
C ILE A 72 -24.78 -30.83 52.49
N PRO A 73 -23.94 -31.13 53.53
CA PRO A 73 -22.88 -30.21 53.94
C PRO A 73 -21.82 -30.04 52.82
N LEU A 74 -21.52 -31.05 51.99
CA LEU A 74 -20.62 -30.95 50.85
C LEU A 74 -21.20 -30.03 49.75
N MET A 75 -22.50 -30.12 49.48
CA MET A 75 -23.17 -29.20 48.55
C MET A 75 -23.17 -27.76 49.07
N ILE A 76 -23.40 -27.55 50.36
CA ILE A 76 -23.34 -26.25 51.00
C ILE A 76 -21.91 -25.69 50.87
N LEU A 77 -20.90 -26.48 51.15
CA LEU A 77 -19.49 -26.10 51.04
C LEU A 77 -19.11 -25.76 49.59
N PHE A 78 -19.62 -26.52 48.61
CA PHE A 78 -19.46 -26.24 47.20
C PHE A 78 -20.13 -24.94 46.77
N VAL A 79 -21.35 -24.67 47.24
CA VAL A 79 -22.05 -23.39 46.98
C VAL A 79 -21.30 -22.21 47.61
N LEU A 80 -20.84 -22.37 48.87
CA LEU A 80 -20.01 -21.34 49.53
C LEU A 80 -18.69 -21.10 48.78
N PHE A 81 -18.07 -22.16 48.26
CA PHE A 81 -16.87 -22.03 47.38
C PHE A 81 -17.18 -21.27 46.10
N LEU A 82 -18.30 -21.54 45.42
CA LEU A 82 -18.71 -20.78 44.23
C LEU A 82 -18.97 -19.32 44.55
N ILE A 83 -19.66 -19.04 45.69
CA ILE A 83 -19.89 -17.67 46.17
C ILE A 83 -18.55 -16.96 46.44
N ALA A 84 -17.62 -17.60 47.13
CA ALA A 84 -16.28 -17.06 47.39
C ALA A 84 -15.52 -16.81 46.11
N LEU A 85 -15.63 -17.69 45.11
CA LEU A 85 -15.01 -17.55 43.81
C LEU A 85 -15.58 -16.33 43.02
N VAL A 86 -16.90 -16.10 43.11
CA VAL A 86 -17.54 -14.92 42.52
C VAL A 86 -17.05 -13.62 43.21
N PHE A 87 -17.00 -13.61 44.54
CA PHE A 87 -16.50 -12.45 45.30
C PHE A 87 -15.01 -12.19 45.01
N PHE A 88 -14.20 -13.24 44.95
CA PHE A 88 -12.79 -13.13 44.59
C PHE A 88 -12.60 -12.60 43.19
N SER A 89 -13.34 -13.13 42.20
CA SER A 89 -13.33 -12.65 40.83
C SER A 89 -13.77 -11.18 40.72
N SER A 90 -14.84 -10.80 41.45
CA SER A 90 -15.31 -9.42 41.51
C SER A 90 -14.27 -8.48 42.13
N TYR A 91 -13.60 -8.93 43.21
CA TYR A 91 -12.53 -8.15 43.85
C TYR A 91 -11.33 -7.94 42.92
N VAL A 92 -10.87 -8.99 42.25
CA VAL A 92 -9.78 -8.91 41.28
C VAL A 92 -10.16 -7.96 40.10
N SER A 93 -11.37 -8.10 39.57
CA SER A 93 -11.85 -7.19 38.50
C SER A 93 -11.96 -5.75 39.00
N TYR A 94 -12.43 -5.52 40.21
CA TYR A 94 -12.52 -4.21 40.81
C TYR A 94 -11.13 -3.58 41.00
N THR A 95 -10.17 -4.32 41.58
CA THR A 95 -8.80 -3.81 41.76
C THR A 95 -8.12 -3.51 40.44
N TYR A 96 -8.30 -4.35 39.42
CA TYR A 96 -7.80 -4.11 38.05
C TYR A 96 -8.39 -2.83 37.44
N LEU A 97 -9.71 -2.65 37.57
CA LEU A 97 -10.37 -1.45 37.02
C LEU A 97 -9.94 -0.15 37.73
N ILE A 98 -9.80 -0.22 39.08
CA ILE A 98 -9.34 0.93 39.86
C ILE A 98 -7.89 1.25 39.56
N ASP A 99 -7.02 0.27 39.41
CA ASP A 99 -5.62 0.49 39.04
C ASP A 99 -5.53 1.15 37.66
N LYS A 100 -6.28 0.62 36.69
CA LYS A 100 -6.35 1.19 35.33
C LYS A 100 -6.93 2.61 35.29
N TYR A 101 -7.91 2.91 36.15
CA TYR A 101 -8.47 4.26 36.25
C TYR A 101 -7.50 5.25 36.86
N ASN A 102 -6.74 4.82 37.89
CA ASN A 102 -5.78 5.68 38.62
C ASN A 102 -4.44 5.83 37.87
N ASN A 103 -4.06 4.81 37.08
CA ASN A 103 -2.81 4.74 36.35
C ASN A 103 -3.07 4.41 34.89
N PRO A 104 -3.66 5.33 34.09
CA PRO A 104 -3.84 5.08 32.67
C PRO A 104 -2.48 4.95 31.98
N VAL A 105 -2.35 4.00 31.07
CA VAL A 105 -1.15 3.90 30.23
C VAL A 105 -1.18 5.04 29.23
N GLU A 106 -0.18 5.91 29.28
CA GLU A 106 0.00 7.01 28.35
C GLU A 106 1.07 6.63 27.32
N ILE A 107 0.81 6.93 26.05
CA ILE A 107 1.69 6.53 24.93
C ILE A 107 3.12 7.08 25.12
N ASP A 108 3.26 8.27 25.67
CA ASP A 108 4.55 8.96 25.90
C ASP A 108 5.36 8.31 27.03
N THR A 109 4.78 7.42 27.83
CA THR A 109 5.47 6.72 28.94
C THR A 109 5.92 5.32 28.57
N ILE A 110 5.52 4.83 27.38
CA ILE A 110 5.84 3.47 26.94
C ILE A 110 7.28 3.45 26.41
N TYR A 111 8.11 2.62 27.04
CA TYR A 111 9.47 2.42 26.58
C TYR A 111 9.52 1.33 25.51
N ILE A 112 9.99 1.66 24.33
CA ILE A 112 10.28 0.73 23.26
C ILE A 112 11.77 0.38 23.29
N ASP A 113 12.10 -0.86 23.56
CA ASP A 113 13.47 -1.35 23.54
C ASP A 113 14.01 -1.40 22.08
N PRO A 114 15.03 -0.59 21.74
CA PRO A 114 15.55 -0.55 20.37
C PRO A 114 16.16 -1.87 19.90
N GLU A 115 16.64 -2.74 20.81
CA GLU A 115 17.29 -4.01 20.45
C GLU A 115 16.26 -5.07 20.01
N THR A 116 15.04 -4.97 20.51
CA THR A 116 13.94 -5.90 20.20
C THR A 116 12.79 -5.26 19.43
N ALA A 117 12.98 -3.99 19.01
CA ALA A 117 11.97 -3.24 18.27
C ALA A 117 11.72 -3.86 16.89
N VAL A 118 10.44 -4.08 16.58
CA VAL A 118 9.97 -4.59 15.29
C VAL A 118 8.85 -3.71 14.74
N LYS A 119 8.75 -3.62 13.42
CA LYS A 119 7.62 -2.97 12.76
C LYS A 119 6.45 -3.95 12.67
N PHE A 120 5.33 -3.55 13.23
CA PHE A 120 4.05 -4.25 13.18
C PHE A 120 3.08 -3.46 12.31
N ARG A 121 2.60 -4.06 11.22
CA ARG A 121 1.69 -3.41 10.29
C ARG A 121 0.27 -3.96 10.45
N ILE A 122 -0.69 -3.05 10.56
CA ILE A 122 -2.13 -3.34 10.48
C ILE A 122 -2.61 -2.97 9.09
N GLU A 123 -3.05 -3.96 8.31
CA GLU A 123 -3.60 -3.74 6.98
C GLU A 123 -4.97 -3.08 7.05
N LYS A 124 -5.31 -2.31 6.00
CA LYS A 124 -6.62 -1.67 5.90
C LYS A 124 -7.74 -2.72 5.82
N GLY A 125 -8.65 -2.67 6.78
CA GLY A 125 -9.74 -3.64 6.87
C GLY A 125 -9.43 -4.88 7.71
N SER A 126 -8.25 -4.98 8.32
CA SER A 126 -7.94 -6.05 9.27
C SER A 126 -8.93 -6.05 10.43
N THR A 127 -9.39 -7.24 10.80
CA THR A 127 -10.22 -7.43 11.98
C THR A 127 -9.37 -7.52 13.24
N SER A 128 -9.95 -7.28 14.43
CA SER A 128 -9.25 -7.51 15.71
C SER A 128 -8.73 -8.94 15.84
N GLU A 129 -9.35 -9.91 15.17
CA GLU A 129 -8.91 -11.30 15.14
C GLU A 129 -7.64 -11.48 14.30
N ASP A 130 -7.56 -10.83 13.14
CA ASP A 130 -6.36 -10.83 12.30
C ASP A 130 -5.19 -10.17 13.04
N ILE A 131 -5.42 -8.99 13.60
CA ILE A 131 -4.42 -8.26 14.39
C ILE A 131 -3.88 -9.10 15.54
N THR A 132 -4.79 -9.76 16.27
CA THR A 132 -4.41 -10.61 17.42
C THR A 132 -3.58 -11.81 16.98
N ARG A 133 -3.96 -12.46 15.87
CA ARG A 133 -3.21 -13.57 15.29
C ARG A 133 -1.80 -13.14 14.90
N ASP A 134 -1.69 -12.01 14.17
CA ASP A 134 -0.43 -11.51 13.68
C ASP A 134 0.52 -11.10 14.82
N LEU A 135 -0.01 -10.49 15.90
CA LEU A 135 0.75 -10.20 17.12
C LEU A 135 1.28 -11.48 17.78
N TYR A 136 0.48 -12.56 17.81
CA TYR A 136 0.86 -13.84 18.37
C TYR A 136 1.92 -14.54 17.51
N GLU A 137 1.76 -14.56 16.19
CA GLU A 137 2.72 -15.14 15.23
C GLU A 137 4.08 -14.45 15.27
N MET A 138 4.10 -13.13 15.48
CA MET A 138 5.33 -12.34 15.66
C MET A 138 5.94 -12.47 17.07
N GLY A 139 5.29 -13.21 18.01
CA GLY A 139 5.77 -13.40 19.38
C GLY A 139 5.70 -12.14 20.26
N LEU A 140 4.91 -11.16 19.87
CA LEU A 140 4.69 -9.91 20.61
C LEU A 140 3.70 -10.11 21.78
N ILE A 141 2.82 -11.09 21.67
CA ILE A 141 1.92 -11.53 22.73
C ILE A 141 2.07 -13.03 22.97
N GLN A 142 1.86 -13.46 24.22
CA GLN A 142 2.00 -14.87 24.61
C GLN A 142 0.72 -15.67 24.46
N ASN A 143 -0.45 -15.04 24.50
CA ASN A 143 -1.75 -15.69 24.44
C ASN A 143 -2.77 -14.83 23.70
N ASP A 144 -3.18 -15.30 22.54
CA ASP A 144 -4.13 -14.66 21.65
C ASP A 144 -5.53 -14.51 22.27
N GLN A 145 -6.02 -15.56 22.98
CA GLN A 145 -7.35 -15.56 23.58
C GLN A 145 -7.44 -14.55 24.73
N VAL A 146 -6.38 -14.43 25.52
CA VAL A 146 -6.32 -13.46 26.63
C VAL A 146 -6.26 -12.04 26.07
N TYR A 147 -5.43 -11.79 25.05
CA TYR A 147 -5.33 -10.48 24.42
C TYR A 147 -6.67 -10.05 23.81
N LYS A 148 -7.32 -10.94 23.04
CA LYS A 148 -8.64 -10.68 22.44
C LYS A 148 -9.71 -10.38 23.50
N PHE A 149 -9.71 -11.14 24.61
CA PHE A 149 -10.64 -10.89 25.72
C PHE A 149 -10.39 -9.51 26.34
N LEU A 150 -9.13 -9.16 26.63
CA LEU A 150 -8.76 -7.87 27.22
C LEU A 150 -9.03 -6.72 26.28
N SER A 151 -8.73 -6.84 25.00
CA SER A 151 -9.03 -5.85 23.96
C SER A 151 -10.52 -5.50 23.95
N LYS A 152 -11.37 -6.52 23.93
CA LYS A 152 -12.83 -6.34 23.98
C LYS A 152 -13.31 -5.76 25.31
N PHE A 153 -12.79 -6.27 26.44
CA PHE A 153 -13.17 -5.83 27.76
C PHE A 153 -12.79 -4.37 28.02
N ASN A 154 -11.62 -3.95 27.54
CA ASN A 154 -11.11 -2.60 27.67
C ASN A 154 -11.64 -1.62 26.59
N GLY A 155 -12.43 -2.12 25.62
CA GLY A 155 -13.06 -1.29 24.58
C GLY A 155 -12.17 -0.95 23.40
N TYR A 156 -11.00 -1.61 23.22
CA TYR A 156 -10.09 -1.39 22.11
C TYR A 156 -10.45 -2.16 20.83
N ASP A 157 -11.38 -3.11 20.90
CA ASP A 157 -11.68 -4.09 19.84
C ASP A 157 -11.98 -3.49 18.46
N ASN A 158 -12.40 -2.20 18.39
CA ASN A 158 -12.65 -1.48 17.14
C ASN A 158 -11.89 -0.14 17.07
N MET A 159 -10.86 0.03 17.88
CA MET A 159 -10.09 1.28 17.95
C MET A 159 -8.74 1.21 17.24
N TYR A 160 -8.31 0.02 16.86
CA TYR A 160 -7.05 -0.17 16.15
C TYR A 160 -7.11 0.48 14.77
N LYS A 161 -6.07 1.23 14.43
CA LYS A 161 -5.98 1.94 13.16
C LYS A 161 -5.03 1.20 12.22
N ALA A 162 -5.38 1.18 10.94
CA ALA A 162 -4.46 0.70 9.91
C ALA A 162 -3.19 1.57 9.86
N GLY A 163 -2.06 0.95 9.58
CA GLY A 163 -0.75 1.58 9.51
C GLY A 163 0.34 0.80 10.23
N THR A 164 1.55 1.34 10.24
CA THR A 164 2.71 0.71 10.85
C THR A 164 3.01 1.29 12.22
N TYR A 165 3.35 0.41 13.15
CA TYR A 165 3.68 0.74 14.54
C TYR A 165 5.01 0.10 14.92
N THR A 166 5.77 0.72 15.81
CA THR A 166 6.93 0.08 16.43
C THR A 166 6.49 -0.57 17.75
N LEU A 167 6.69 -1.89 17.85
CA LEU A 167 6.47 -2.67 19.05
C LEU A 167 7.78 -3.35 19.45
N CYS A 168 7.89 -3.83 20.69
CA CYS A 168 9.02 -4.64 21.15
C CYS A 168 8.56 -5.80 22.01
N GLN A 169 9.43 -6.76 22.24
CA GLN A 169 9.14 -7.83 23.21
C GLN A 169 9.08 -7.26 24.63
N GLY A 170 8.22 -7.82 25.45
CA GLY A 170 8.06 -7.42 26.86
C GLY A 170 7.04 -6.34 27.13
N LEU A 171 6.44 -5.73 26.11
CA LEU A 171 5.29 -4.84 26.27
C LEU A 171 4.11 -5.59 26.90
N THR A 172 3.42 -4.93 27.80
CA THR A 172 2.15 -5.43 28.35
C THR A 172 1.05 -5.36 27.29
N TYR A 173 -0.01 -6.14 27.46
CA TYR A 173 -1.14 -6.11 26.52
C TYR A 173 -1.82 -4.74 26.47
N ASP A 174 -1.89 -4.02 27.60
CA ASP A 174 -2.45 -2.67 27.64
C ASP A 174 -1.58 -1.66 26.86
N GLU A 175 -0.25 -1.74 26.98
CA GLU A 175 0.68 -0.90 26.20
C GLU A 175 0.52 -1.15 24.68
N ILE A 176 0.46 -2.41 24.26
CA ILE A 176 0.21 -2.76 22.86
C ILE A 176 -1.12 -2.18 22.38
N MET A 177 -2.21 -2.33 23.15
CA MET A 177 -3.52 -1.77 22.81
C MET A 177 -3.47 -0.24 22.65
N VAL A 178 -2.80 0.46 23.56
CA VAL A 178 -2.63 1.92 23.51
C VAL A 178 -1.85 2.34 22.27
N ILE A 179 -0.73 1.67 21.97
CA ILE A 179 0.07 1.96 20.77
C ILE A 179 -0.76 1.77 19.50
N LEU A 180 -1.42 0.61 19.35
CA LEU A 180 -2.17 0.27 18.14
C LEU A 180 -3.45 1.11 17.93
N SER A 181 -3.99 1.72 18.98
CA SER A 181 -5.10 2.68 18.90
C SER A 181 -4.64 4.11 18.68
N GLY A 182 -3.34 4.37 18.83
CA GLY A 182 -2.69 5.65 18.63
C GLY A 182 -2.60 6.09 17.16
N THR A 183 -1.64 6.96 16.88
CA THR A 183 -1.33 7.40 15.51
C THR A 183 -0.26 6.49 14.94
N PRO A 184 -0.46 5.91 13.74
CA PRO A 184 0.59 5.16 13.05
C PRO A 184 1.84 6.00 12.79
N GLU A 185 2.96 5.35 12.57
CA GLU A 185 4.18 6.04 12.19
C GLU A 185 4.06 6.66 10.80
N THR A 186 4.39 7.94 10.71
CA THR A 186 4.40 8.68 9.46
C THR A 186 5.79 9.24 9.17
N VAL A 187 6.06 9.47 7.90
CA VAL A 187 7.27 10.13 7.41
C VAL A 187 6.90 11.26 6.46
N LYS A 188 7.54 12.42 6.63
CA LYS A 188 7.40 13.54 5.70
C LYS A 188 8.44 13.43 4.60
N VAL A 189 7.98 13.36 3.36
CA VAL A 189 8.82 13.23 2.18
C VAL A 189 8.55 14.40 1.24
N THR A 190 9.60 15.12 0.86
CA THR A 190 9.53 16.22 -0.11
C THR A 190 9.98 15.75 -1.49
N PHE A 191 9.16 15.98 -2.49
CA PHE A 191 9.45 15.71 -3.90
C PHE A 191 9.67 17.04 -4.61
N PRO A 192 10.89 17.31 -5.04
CA PRO A 192 11.22 18.53 -5.81
C PRO A 192 10.51 18.57 -7.16
N GLU A 193 10.24 19.79 -7.63
CA GLU A 193 9.79 20.02 -8.99
C GLU A 193 10.76 19.41 -10.01
N GLY A 194 10.23 18.85 -11.08
CA GLY A 194 11.02 18.21 -12.13
C GLY A 194 11.49 16.78 -11.82
N PHE A 195 11.05 16.12 -10.74
CA PHE A 195 11.32 14.70 -10.52
C PHE A 195 10.57 13.85 -11.55
N THR A 196 11.26 12.82 -12.05
CA THR A 196 10.63 11.74 -12.84
C THR A 196 9.89 10.76 -11.93
N THR A 197 8.98 9.96 -12.49
CA THR A 197 8.29 8.88 -11.74
C THR A 197 9.28 7.90 -11.11
N VAL A 198 10.39 7.57 -11.80
CA VAL A 198 11.46 6.72 -11.25
C VAL A 198 12.16 7.36 -10.05
N GLN A 199 12.40 8.67 -10.09
CA GLN A 199 13.01 9.38 -8.96
C GLN A 199 12.06 9.48 -7.75
N ILE A 200 10.75 9.60 -8.01
CA ILE A 200 9.72 9.56 -6.96
C ILE A 200 9.72 8.16 -6.31
N ALA A 201 9.70 7.09 -7.11
CA ALA A 201 9.74 5.71 -6.63
C ALA A 201 10.95 5.46 -5.72
N ALA A 202 12.15 5.82 -6.18
CA ALA A 202 13.38 5.67 -5.39
C ALA A 202 13.36 6.48 -4.09
N ARG A 203 12.73 7.67 -4.10
CA ARG A 203 12.60 8.50 -2.89
C ARG A 203 11.59 7.92 -1.90
N LEU A 204 10.48 7.37 -2.37
CA LEU A 204 9.51 6.66 -1.52
C LEU A 204 10.16 5.46 -0.82
N GLU A 205 10.90 4.64 -1.57
CA GLU A 205 11.61 3.47 -1.05
C GLU A 205 12.67 3.87 -0.02
N SER A 206 13.50 4.87 -0.32
CA SER A 206 14.57 5.33 0.59
C SER A 206 14.03 5.91 1.91
N ASN A 207 12.75 6.29 1.96
CA ASN A 207 12.05 6.76 3.15
C ASN A 207 11.15 5.70 3.80
N GLY A 208 11.17 4.45 3.31
CA GLY A 208 10.43 3.34 3.89
C GLY A 208 8.92 3.43 3.69
N VAL A 209 8.45 4.16 2.66
CA VAL A 209 7.02 4.33 2.37
C VAL A 209 6.48 3.14 1.58
N VAL A 210 7.10 2.83 0.43
CA VAL A 210 6.75 1.72 -0.46
C VAL A 210 7.97 1.36 -1.30
N SER A 211 8.11 0.12 -1.75
CA SER A 211 9.22 -0.27 -2.62
C SER A 211 9.10 0.41 -4.00
N ALA A 212 10.25 0.69 -4.62
CA ALA A 212 10.29 1.33 -5.93
C ALA A 212 9.59 0.48 -7.00
N ASP A 213 9.84 -0.83 -7.01
CA ASP A 213 9.25 -1.75 -7.99
C ASP A 213 7.72 -1.83 -7.85
N GLU A 214 7.19 -1.90 -6.62
CA GLU A 214 5.76 -1.92 -6.34
C GLU A 214 5.09 -0.62 -6.80
N PHE A 215 5.71 0.53 -6.51
CA PHE A 215 5.19 1.83 -6.92
C PHE A 215 5.16 1.98 -8.45
N LEU A 216 6.25 1.63 -9.14
CA LEU A 216 6.33 1.71 -10.60
C LEU A 216 5.32 0.78 -11.27
N TYR A 217 5.13 -0.43 -10.75
CA TYR A 217 4.09 -1.34 -11.23
C TYR A 217 2.69 -0.76 -11.04
N ALA A 218 2.40 -0.23 -9.84
CA ALA A 218 1.08 0.31 -9.52
C ALA A 218 0.72 1.56 -10.34
N VAL A 219 1.70 2.42 -10.69
CA VAL A 219 1.49 3.61 -11.54
C VAL A 219 0.78 3.28 -12.85
N ASP A 220 1.05 2.13 -13.45
CA ASP A 220 0.45 1.72 -14.72
C ASP A 220 -0.84 0.90 -14.57
N HIS A 221 -1.13 0.37 -13.37
CA HIS A 221 -2.24 -0.58 -13.14
C HIS A 221 -3.32 -0.09 -12.19
N ILE A 222 -3.14 1.09 -11.56
CA ILE A 222 -4.09 1.65 -10.60
C ILE A 222 -5.41 2.05 -11.27
N ASP A 223 -6.52 1.93 -10.53
CA ASP A 223 -7.83 2.43 -10.98
C ASP A 223 -7.85 3.97 -10.98
N LEU A 224 -8.06 4.54 -12.16
CA LEU A 224 -8.12 5.99 -12.40
C LEU A 224 -9.52 6.48 -12.75
N SER A 225 -10.57 5.69 -12.51
CA SER A 225 -11.96 6.05 -12.82
C SER A 225 -12.41 7.39 -12.19
N SER A 226 -11.81 7.76 -11.05
CA SER A 226 -12.05 9.03 -10.36
C SER A 226 -11.21 10.21 -10.87
N TYR A 227 -10.32 9.98 -11.83
CA TYR A 227 -9.37 10.98 -12.36
C TYR A 227 -9.47 11.10 -13.89
N PRO A 228 -10.60 11.59 -14.42
CA PRO A 228 -10.86 11.62 -15.87
C PRO A 228 -9.95 12.55 -16.67
N PHE A 229 -9.12 13.35 -16.00
CA PHE A 229 -8.12 14.21 -16.63
C PHE A 229 -6.83 13.48 -17.02
N ILE A 230 -6.61 12.26 -16.49
CA ILE A 230 -5.47 11.45 -16.87
C ILE A 230 -5.82 10.71 -18.17
N PRO A 231 -4.99 10.83 -19.23
CA PRO A 231 -5.29 10.20 -20.50
C PRO A 231 -5.25 8.67 -20.43
N GLU A 232 -5.89 8.01 -21.40
CA GLU A 232 -5.64 6.61 -21.65
C GLU A 232 -4.19 6.43 -22.10
N VAL A 233 -3.62 5.24 -21.80
CA VAL A 233 -2.20 4.98 -22.06
C VAL A 233 -1.91 5.03 -23.56
N SER A 234 -0.94 5.85 -23.94
CA SER A 234 -0.30 5.79 -25.27
C SER A 234 0.74 4.66 -25.27
N GLU A 235 0.80 3.87 -26.34
CA GLU A 235 1.79 2.77 -26.49
C GLU A 235 3.25 3.24 -26.35
N ASN A 236 3.53 4.53 -26.55
CA ASN A 236 4.87 5.10 -26.50
C ASN A 236 5.16 5.85 -25.20
N ARG A 237 4.25 5.82 -24.20
CA ARG A 237 4.44 6.49 -22.92
C ARG A 237 5.13 5.56 -21.92
N ASP A 238 6.14 6.06 -21.23
CA ASP A 238 6.93 5.23 -20.31
C ASP A 238 6.14 4.88 -19.04
N TYR A 239 5.51 5.86 -18.39
CA TYR A 239 4.65 5.69 -17.22
C TYR A 239 3.36 6.48 -17.37
N ARG A 240 2.24 5.85 -17.11
CA ARG A 240 0.91 6.44 -17.27
C ARG A 240 0.73 7.74 -16.47
N LEU A 241 1.34 7.83 -15.29
CA LEU A 241 1.20 8.97 -14.37
C LEU A 241 2.34 10.00 -14.48
N ASP A 242 3.24 9.90 -15.47
CA ASP A 242 4.23 10.95 -15.71
C ASP A 242 3.54 12.31 -15.87
N GLY A 243 4.02 13.30 -15.12
CA GLY A 243 3.49 14.65 -15.10
C GLY A 243 2.35 14.91 -14.11
N TYR A 244 1.73 13.85 -13.56
CA TYR A 244 0.57 13.94 -12.65
C TYR A 244 0.88 13.67 -11.19
N LEU A 245 2.08 13.20 -10.87
CA LEU A 245 2.56 13.02 -9.50
C LEU A 245 3.10 14.35 -8.97
N PHE A 246 2.19 15.26 -8.57
CA PHE A 246 2.52 16.66 -8.28
C PHE A 246 3.63 16.80 -7.23
N PRO A 247 4.68 17.62 -7.48
CA PRO A 247 5.78 17.85 -6.53
C PRO A 247 5.30 18.69 -5.34
N ASP A 248 5.41 18.12 -4.14
CA ASP A 248 5.08 18.77 -2.87
C ASP A 248 5.75 18.02 -1.70
N THR A 249 5.48 18.44 -0.48
CA THR A 249 5.81 17.70 0.74
C THR A 249 4.59 16.94 1.23
N TYR A 250 4.70 15.62 1.28
CA TYR A 250 3.64 14.72 1.72
C TYR A 250 3.99 14.04 3.03
N GLU A 251 2.98 13.72 3.81
CA GLU A 251 3.09 12.85 4.97
C GLU A 251 2.49 11.48 4.61
N PHE A 252 3.31 10.43 4.71
CA PHE A 252 2.93 9.05 4.41
C PHE A 252 3.06 8.17 5.64
N ASP A 253 2.24 7.15 5.73
CA ASP A 253 2.48 6.07 6.67
C ASP A 253 3.72 5.28 6.24
N VAL A 254 4.50 4.83 7.21
CA VAL A 254 5.62 3.90 6.95
C VAL A 254 5.05 2.58 6.45
N GLN A 255 5.59 2.03 5.37
CA GLN A 255 5.04 0.85 4.68
C GLN A 255 3.56 1.04 4.26
N ALA A 256 3.26 2.20 3.67
CA ALA A 256 1.91 2.55 3.22
C ALA A 256 1.38 1.61 2.11
N ASP A 257 0.06 1.57 1.94
CA ASP A 257 -0.54 0.98 0.75
C ASP A 257 -0.16 1.81 -0.48
N VAL A 258 0.31 1.17 -1.53
CA VAL A 258 0.82 1.83 -2.74
C VAL A 258 -0.26 2.66 -3.44
N ASN A 259 -1.52 2.20 -3.43
CA ASN A 259 -2.62 2.95 -4.04
C ASN A 259 -2.93 4.22 -3.24
N ASP A 260 -2.92 4.14 -1.90
CA ASP A 260 -3.11 5.32 -1.04
C ASP A 260 -1.99 6.35 -1.27
N VAL A 261 -0.76 5.89 -1.50
CA VAL A 261 0.38 6.77 -1.86
C VAL A 261 0.12 7.48 -3.19
N ILE A 262 -0.24 6.74 -4.25
CA ILE A 262 -0.50 7.31 -5.57
C ILE A 262 -1.69 8.27 -5.51
N TYR A 263 -2.79 7.89 -4.84
CA TYR A 263 -3.97 8.76 -4.71
C TYR A 263 -3.66 10.07 -3.97
N LYS A 264 -2.72 10.10 -3.02
CA LYS A 264 -2.28 11.36 -2.41
C LYS A 264 -1.68 12.33 -3.43
N PHE A 265 -0.82 11.83 -4.34
CA PHE A 265 -0.26 12.65 -5.42
C PHE A 265 -1.35 13.15 -6.39
N LEU A 266 -2.24 12.26 -6.82
CA LEU A 266 -3.30 12.60 -7.77
C LEU A 266 -4.33 13.55 -7.19
N ASN A 267 -4.70 13.39 -5.92
CA ASN A 267 -5.58 14.33 -5.22
C ASN A 267 -4.91 15.71 -5.15
N ARG A 268 -3.62 15.76 -4.85
CA ARG A 268 -2.89 17.02 -4.81
C ARG A 268 -2.81 17.68 -6.18
N PHE A 269 -2.56 16.91 -7.24
CA PHE A 269 -2.63 17.43 -8.60
C PHE A 269 -4.02 18.03 -8.91
N ASN A 270 -5.09 17.32 -8.57
CA ASN A 270 -6.47 17.77 -8.79
C ASN A 270 -6.82 19.04 -8.00
N GLU A 271 -6.25 19.23 -6.80
CA GLU A 271 -6.39 20.48 -6.02
C GLU A 271 -5.69 21.67 -6.70
N ILE A 272 -4.52 21.42 -7.29
CA ILE A 272 -3.68 22.44 -7.91
C ILE A 272 -4.16 22.78 -9.32
N PHE A 273 -4.63 21.77 -10.09
CA PHE A 273 -5.07 21.96 -11.45
C PHE A 273 -6.51 22.51 -11.49
N LEU A 274 -6.64 23.83 -11.37
CA LEU A 274 -7.91 24.53 -11.23
C LEU A 274 -8.85 24.35 -12.44
N PRO A 275 -10.17 24.44 -12.26
CA PRO A 275 -11.13 24.37 -13.38
C PRO A 275 -10.86 25.37 -14.51
N LEU A 276 -10.23 26.50 -14.20
CA LEU A 276 -9.82 27.49 -15.19
C LEU A 276 -8.74 26.93 -16.14
N TYR A 277 -7.84 26.08 -15.64
CA TYR A 277 -6.72 25.54 -16.43
C TYR A 277 -7.18 24.63 -17.56
N TYR A 278 -8.28 23.89 -17.36
CA TYR A 278 -8.91 23.12 -18.45
C TYR A 278 -9.37 24.01 -19.60
N LYS A 279 -10.01 25.16 -19.29
CA LYS A 279 -10.46 26.12 -20.30
C LYS A 279 -9.29 26.83 -21.02
N LEU A 280 -8.20 27.05 -20.30
CA LEU A 280 -7.01 27.66 -20.89
C LEU A 280 -6.31 26.70 -21.85
N ALA A 281 -6.17 25.43 -21.48
CA ALA A 281 -5.64 24.40 -22.38
C ALA A 281 -6.49 24.31 -23.65
N GLU A 282 -7.83 24.19 -23.50
CA GLU A 282 -8.77 24.19 -24.63
C GLU A 282 -8.65 25.44 -25.50
N GLY A 283 -8.53 26.63 -24.88
CA GLY A 283 -8.35 27.91 -25.59
C GLY A 283 -7.05 28.01 -26.40
N LEU A 284 -6.01 27.27 -25.98
CA LEU A 284 -4.74 27.14 -26.71
C LEU A 284 -4.75 25.97 -27.71
N GLY A 285 -5.88 25.25 -27.83
CA GLY A 285 -5.99 24.09 -28.71
C GLY A 285 -5.24 22.85 -28.20
N MET A 286 -4.94 22.78 -26.89
CA MET A 286 -4.21 21.69 -26.26
C MET A 286 -5.16 20.84 -25.40
N THR A 287 -4.90 19.56 -25.34
CA THR A 287 -5.38 18.69 -24.28
C THR A 287 -4.70 19.02 -22.96
N VAL A 288 -5.24 18.55 -21.84
CA VAL A 288 -4.57 18.69 -20.53
C VAL A 288 -3.20 18.01 -20.56
N ASP A 289 -3.10 16.84 -21.18
CA ASP A 289 -1.85 16.08 -21.27
C ASP A 289 -0.77 16.82 -22.09
N GLU A 290 -1.13 17.44 -23.19
CA GLU A 290 -0.22 18.29 -23.95
C GLU A 290 0.23 19.52 -23.16
N ALA A 291 -0.66 20.14 -22.40
CA ALA A 291 -0.31 21.26 -21.52
C ALA A 291 0.68 20.84 -20.41
N ILE A 292 0.48 19.66 -19.79
CA ILE A 292 1.40 19.11 -18.78
C ILE A 292 2.71 18.65 -19.43
N THR A 293 2.65 18.11 -20.63
CA THR A 293 3.85 17.75 -21.41
C THR A 293 4.71 18.98 -21.70
N LEU A 294 4.11 20.07 -22.20
CA LEU A 294 4.80 21.34 -22.38
C LEU A 294 5.37 21.87 -21.07
N ALA A 295 4.57 21.85 -19.98
CA ALA A 295 5.01 22.27 -18.66
C ALA A 295 6.24 21.49 -18.18
N SER A 296 6.30 20.18 -18.43
CA SER A 296 7.42 19.33 -18.04
C SER A 296 8.72 19.69 -18.78
N ILE A 297 8.60 20.09 -20.03
CA ILE A 297 9.75 20.53 -20.84
C ILE A 297 10.21 21.92 -20.38
N VAL A 298 9.27 22.85 -20.18
CA VAL A 298 9.56 24.17 -19.62
C VAL A 298 10.24 24.05 -18.25
N GLU A 299 9.82 23.11 -17.40
CA GLU A 299 10.43 22.83 -16.10
C GLU A 299 11.92 22.46 -16.22
N LYS A 300 12.28 21.73 -17.26
CA LYS A 300 13.65 21.26 -17.48
C LYS A 300 14.51 22.25 -18.27
N GLU A 301 13.92 23.13 -19.07
CA GLU A 301 14.63 24.12 -19.85
C GLU A 301 14.86 25.43 -19.07
N ALA A 302 13.81 25.96 -18.42
CA ALA A 302 13.87 27.26 -17.74
C ALA A 302 14.75 27.22 -16.50
N LYS A 303 15.74 28.13 -16.44
CA LYS A 303 16.53 28.36 -15.22
C LYS A 303 15.89 29.42 -14.32
N LEU A 304 15.22 30.40 -14.90
CA LEU A 304 14.55 31.49 -14.21
C LEU A 304 13.03 31.39 -14.40
N ASP A 305 12.29 31.59 -13.31
CA ASP A 305 10.83 31.62 -13.35
C ASP A 305 10.28 32.67 -14.32
N SER A 306 10.97 33.81 -14.47
CA SER A 306 10.59 34.91 -15.36
C SER A 306 10.65 34.57 -16.86
N GLU A 307 11.34 33.49 -17.24
CA GLU A 307 11.49 33.07 -18.63
C GLU A 307 10.57 31.88 -18.99
N ARG A 308 9.96 31.21 -18.01
CA ARG A 308 9.12 30.03 -18.25
C ARG A 308 8.00 30.29 -19.27
N ALA A 309 7.26 31.41 -19.13
CA ALA A 309 6.16 31.73 -20.03
C ALA A 309 6.65 32.07 -21.44
N LYS A 310 7.84 32.71 -21.56
CA LYS A 310 8.45 33.01 -22.82
C LYS A 310 8.95 31.73 -23.53
N ILE A 311 9.60 30.83 -22.81
CA ILE A 311 10.03 29.51 -23.33
C ILE A 311 8.82 28.69 -23.80
N ALA A 312 7.72 28.69 -23.05
CA ALA A 312 6.46 28.04 -23.45
C ALA A 312 5.94 28.63 -24.78
N GLY A 313 5.98 29.97 -24.92
CA GLY A 313 5.60 30.66 -26.16
C GLY A 313 6.46 30.25 -27.35
N VAL A 314 7.78 30.06 -27.19
CA VAL A 314 8.65 29.58 -28.28
C VAL A 314 8.19 28.18 -28.75
N PHE A 315 7.92 27.23 -27.86
CA PHE A 315 7.48 25.90 -28.25
C PHE A 315 6.12 25.91 -28.95
N LEU A 316 5.18 26.74 -28.50
CA LEU A 316 3.86 26.89 -29.13
C LEU A 316 3.98 27.61 -30.50
N ASN A 317 4.83 28.61 -30.62
CA ASN A 317 5.10 29.24 -31.92
C ASN A 317 5.65 28.23 -32.95
N ARG A 318 6.53 27.33 -32.50
CA ARG A 318 7.11 26.29 -33.36
C ARG A 318 6.04 25.31 -33.83
N VAL A 319 5.26 24.72 -32.92
CA VAL A 319 4.25 23.72 -33.30
C VAL A 319 3.13 24.30 -34.14
N ASN A 320 2.80 25.58 -33.98
CA ASN A 320 1.77 26.30 -34.73
C ASN A 320 2.29 26.99 -35.98
N SER A 321 3.59 26.89 -36.29
CA SER A 321 4.19 27.53 -37.43
C SER A 321 3.67 26.94 -38.74
N THR A 322 3.59 27.79 -39.80
CA THR A 322 3.36 27.32 -41.17
C THR A 322 4.60 26.68 -41.79
N ASP A 323 5.79 26.96 -41.24
CA ASP A 323 7.04 26.30 -41.63
C ASP A 323 7.20 24.98 -40.86
N LYS A 324 7.01 23.86 -41.53
CA LYS A 324 7.13 22.50 -40.96
C LYS A 324 8.53 22.22 -40.41
N ASN A 325 9.57 22.87 -40.86
CA ASN A 325 10.91 22.69 -40.28
C ASN A 325 11.00 23.14 -38.82
N LEU A 326 10.07 23.97 -38.35
CA LEU A 326 9.98 24.43 -36.98
C LEU A 326 9.16 23.48 -36.07
N HIS A 327 8.42 22.53 -36.64
CA HIS A 327 7.56 21.63 -35.83
C HIS A 327 8.35 20.70 -34.92
N LYS A 328 9.63 20.48 -35.17
CA LYS A 328 10.53 19.80 -34.22
C LYS A 328 10.93 20.75 -33.12
N TRP A 329 10.60 20.45 -31.88
CA TRP A 329 10.90 21.33 -30.74
C TRP A 329 12.39 21.47 -30.44
N GLN A 330 13.17 20.42 -30.72
CA GLN A 330 14.63 20.39 -30.56
C GLN A 330 15.05 20.75 -29.12
N SER A 331 14.32 20.23 -28.15
CA SER A 331 14.62 20.45 -26.74
C SER A 331 15.73 19.52 -26.28
N CYS A 332 16.78 20.10 -25.71
CA CYS A 332 17.84 19.35 -25.06
C CYS A 332 17.35 18.52 -23.87
N ALA A 333 16.30 18.96 -23.21
CA ALA A 333 15.71 18.26 -22.08
C ALA A 333 15.13 16.89 -22.48
N THR A 334 14.53 16.78 -23.66
CA THR A 334 13.97 15.52 -24.15
C THR A 334 15.07 14.52 -24.51
N VAL A 335 16.20 14.96 -25.08
CA VAL A 335 17.36 14.10 -25.35
C VAL A 335 17.97 13.58 -24.04
N ARG A 336 18.09 14.44 -23.02
CA ARG A 336 18.57 14.01 -21.68
C ARG A 336 17.64 12.99 -21.06
N TYR A 337 16.33 13.17 -21.19
CA TYR A 337 15.33 12.19 -20.73
C TYR A 337 15.51 10.85 -21.42
N VAL A 338 15.62 10.82 -22.74
CA VAL A 338 15.83 9.60 -23.55
C VAL A 338 17.09 8.85 -23.10
N TYR A 339 18.22 9.53 -22.96
CA TYR A 339 19.48 8.91 -22.55
C TYR A 339 19.43 8.39 -21.11
N LYS A 340 18.76 9.11 -20.21
CA LYS A 340 18.53 8.63 -18.84
C LYS A 340 17.67 7.39 -18.83
N LYS A 341 16.61 7.35 -19.63
CA LYS A 341 15.69 6.23 -19.80
C LYS A 341 16.39 4.98 -20.35
N LEU A 342 17.07 5.11 -21.49
CA LEU A 342 17.64 3.99 -22.23
C LEU A 342 18.95 3.46 -21.64
N TYR A 343 19.78 4.34 -21.12
CA TYR A 343 21.18 4.02 -20.75
C TYR A 343 21.50 4.31 -19.28
N GLY A 344 20.58 4.94 -18.52
CA GLY A 344 20.83 5.39 -17.15
C GLY A 344 21.82 6.57 -17.07
N ILE A 345 22.16 7.23 -18.21
CA ILE A 345 23.18 8.26 -18.31
C ILE A 345 22.58 9.64 -18.17
N ASP A 346 23.14 10.46 -17.28
CA ASP A 346 22.85 11.89 -17.17
C ASP A 346 23.78 12.67 -18.10
N LEU A 347 23.27 13.07 -19.28
CA LEU A 347 24.06 13.86 -20.25
C LEU A 347 24.29 15.28 -19.74
N ILE A 348 25.54 15.68 -19.59
CA ILE A 348 25.92 17.07 -19.31
C ILE A 348 25.85 17.89 -20.59
N ASN A 349 26.57 17.44 -21.62
CA ASN A 349 26.60 18.05 -22.95
C ASN A 349 25.88 17.15 -23.95
N ILE A 350 25.15 17.73 -24.86
CA ILE A 350 24.48 17.03 -25.95
C ILE A 350 25.31 17.17 -27.22
N THR A 351 25.60 16.04 -27.85
CA THR A 351 26.31 15.98 -29.16
C THR A 351 25.30 15.72 -30.27
N ILE A 352 25.72 15.93 -31.51
CA ILE A 352 24.93 15.61 -32.71
C ILE A 352 24.53 14.13 -32.75
N GLU A 353 25.37 13.24 -32.21
CA GLU A 353 25.06 11.82 -32.12
C GLU A 353 23.88 11.59 -31.16
N ASN A 354 23.85 12.30 -30.02
CA ASN A 354 22.76 12.20 -29.06
C ASN A 354 21.43 12.74 -29.64
N GLU A 355 21.48 13.79 -30.46
CA GLU A 355 20.31 14.37 -31.13
C GLU A 355 19.67 13.42 -32.15
N ASN A 356 20.40 12.39 -32.63
CA ASN A 356 19.92 11.40 -33.59
C ASN A 356 19.43 10.09 -32.95
N GLU A 357 19.31 10.02 -31.63
CA GLU A 357 18.78 8.82 -30.92
C GLU A 357 17.30 8.62 -31.32
N ASP A 358 16.98 7.43 -31.80
CA ASP A 358 15.64 7.07 -32.29
C ASP A 358 14.72 6.66 -31.14
N ASP A 359 14.09 7.62 -30.50
CA ASP A 359 13.09 7.43 -29.45
C ASP A 359 11.96 8.45 -29.63
N PRO A 360 10.68 8.06 -29.47
CA PRO A 360 9.52 8.95 -29.65
C PRO A 360 9.56 10.23 -28.81
N TYR A 361 10.26 10.23 -27.67
CA TYR A 361 10.47 11.43 -26.86
C TYR A 361 11.53 12.39 -27.42
N ASN A 362 12.34 11.97 -28.40
CA ASN A 362 13.38 12.83 -28.98
C ASN A 362 12.79 13.85 -29.91
N THR A 363 12.61 15.09 -29.45
CA THR A 363 12.04 16.20 -30.23
C THR A 363 12.99 16.79 -31.29
N TYR A 364 14.22 16.26 -31.45
CA TYR A 364 15.06 16.48 -32.62
C TYR A 364 14.69 15.58 -33.79
N MET A 365 14.15 14.40 -33.49
CA MET A 365 13.77 13.41 -34.51
C MET A 365 12.28 13.50 -34.86
N TYR A 366 11.42 13.74 -33.90
CA TYR A 366 9.96 13.72 -34.05
C TYR A 366 9.36 15.11 -33.94
N GLU A 367 8.29 15.37 -34.73
CA GLU A 367 7.57 16.63 -34.76
C GLU A 367 6.49 16.70 -33.70
N GLY A 368 6.19 17.90 -33.20
CA GLY A 368 5.10 18.15 -32.24
C GLY A 368 5.43 17.76 -30.83
N PHE A 369 4.38 17.39 -30.10
CA PHE A 369 4.50 16.96 -28.72
C PHE A 369 5.12 15.56 -28.62
N PRO A 370 6.01 15.31 -27.66
CA PRO A 370 6.42 13.94 -27.33
C PRO A 370 5.24 13.16 -26.76
N PRO A 371 5.35 11.82 -26.59
CA PRO A 371 4.26 10.95 -26.12
C PRO A 371 3.67 11.31 -24.75
N GLY A 372 4.39 12.07 -23.95
CA GLY A 372 3.94 12.53 -22.64
C GLY A 372 4.99 13.36 -21.91
N PRO A 373 4.73 13.75 -20.66
CA PRO A 373 5.66 14.51 -19.83
C PRO A 373 6.98 13.79 -19.58
N ILE A 374 8.07 14.55 -19.49
CA ILE A 374 9.42 14.05 -19.18
C ILE A 374 9.78 14.15 -17.69
N CYS A 375 8.92 14.77 -16.90
CA CYS A 375 9.03 14.90 -15.44
C CYS A 375 7.71 15.40 -14.86
N ASN A 376 7.60 15.46 -13.55
CA ASN A 376 6.47 16.07 -12.84
C ASN A 376 6.76 17.57 -12.64
N PRO A 377 6.06 18.47 -13.36
CA PRO A 377 6.33 19.90 -13.32
C PRO A 377 5.75 20.56 -12.05
N GLY A 378 6.38 21.65 -11.61
CA GLY A 378 5.84 22.53 -10.60
C GLY A 378 4.73 23.43 -11.11
N LEU A 379 4.02 24.07 -10.18
CA LEU A 379 2.88 24.95 -10.49
C LEU A 379 3.27 26.08 -11.46
N LYS A 380 4.46 26.67 -11.31
CA LYS A 380 4.91 27.78 -12.16
C LYS A 380 5.07 27.35 -13.62
N SER A 381 5.58 26.15 -13.86
CA SER A 381 5.70 25.62 -15.22
C SER A 381 4.34 25.27 -15.82
N ILE A 382 3.41 24.70 -15.02
CA ILE A 382 2.04 24.46 -15.45
C ILE A 382 1.36 25.79 -15.84
N GLN A 383 1.46 26.80 -14.99
CA GLN A 383 0.92 28.12 -15.29
C GLN A 383 1.54 28.73 -16.53
N SER A 384 2.85 28.60 -16.71
CA SER A 384 3.56 29.15 -17.88
C SER A 384 3.18 28.47 -19.19
N ALA A 385 2.89 27.16 -19.16
CA ALA A 385 2.39 26.45 -20.33
C ALA A 385 0.95 26.87 -20.70
N LEU A 386 0.14 27.25 -19.69
CA LEU A 386 -1.26 27.66 -19.85
C LEU A 386 -1.43 29.17 -20.09
N TYR A 387 -0.45 29.97 -19.69
CA TYR A 387 -0.36 31.42 -19.94
C TYR A 387 0.98 31.75 -20.61
N PRO A 388 1.22 31.25 -21.85
CA PRO A 388 2.44 31.52 -22.56
C PRO A 388 2.55 33.03 -22.88
N GLU A 389 3.77 33.56 -22.87
CA GLU A 389 4.01 34.94 -23.33
C GLU A 389 3.83 34.98 -24.85
N GLU A 390 3.05 35.93 -25.35
CA GLU A 390 2.89 36.17 -26.78
C GLU A 390 4.08 36.96 -27.35
N HIS A 391 4.78 36.36 -28.28
CA HIS A 391 5.94 36.95 -28.98
C HIS A 391 6.20 36.22 -30.29
N THR A 392 7.21 36.69 -31.05
CA THR A 392 7.59 36.19 -32.39
C THR A 392 8.81 35.27 -32.38
N TYR A 393 9.33 34.88 -31.19
CA TYR A 393 10.53 34.06 -31.10
C TYR A 393 10.27 32.61 -31.43
N TYR A 394 11.22 31.97 -32.12
CA TYR A 394 11.23 30.54 -32.45
C TYR A 394 12.43 29.80 -31.86
N TYR A 395 13.42 30.54 -31.32
CA TYR A 395 14.68 29.99 -30.82
C TYR A 395 15.07 30.65 -29.49
N PHE A 396 15.77 29.90 -28.67
CA PHE A 396 16.46 30.43 -27.51
C PHE A 396 17.78 29.68 -27.28
N VAL A 397 18.74 30.30 -26.60
CA VAL A 397 20.02 29.72 -26.19
C VAL A 397 20.39 30.24 -24.81
N LEU A 398 20.93 29.35 -23.96
CA LEU A 398 21.41 29.74 -22.64
C LEU A 398 22.59 30.71 -22.79
N ASN A 399 22.55 31.85 -22.11
CA ASN A 399 23.68 32.78 -21.99
C ASN A 399 24.65 32.25 -20.95
N ALA A 400 25.66 31.47 -21.35
CA ALA A 400 26.68 30.92 -20.48
C ALA A 400 27.59 32.01 -19.83
N LYS A 401 27.54 33.26 -20.32
CA LYS A 401 28.30 34.39 -19.78
C LYS A 401 27.56 35.17 -18.70
N ASP A 402 26.26 34.90 -18.55
CA ASP A 402 25.43 35.55 -17.53
C ASP A 402 25.38 34.72 -16.22
N ALA A 403 25.74 35.37 -15.13
CA ALA A 403 25.71 34.75 -13.82
C ALA A 403 24.29 34.29 -13.41
N LEU A 404 23.24 34.88 -13.98
CA LEU A 404 21.85 34.47 -13.75
C LEU A 404 21.39 33.34 -14.68
N SER A 405 22.23 32.93 -15.64
CA SER A 405 21.89 31.90 -16.61
C SER A 405 20.59 32.21 -17.40
N THR A 406 20.45 33.45 -17.86
CA THR A 406 19.34 33.88 -18.70
C THR A 406 19.41 33.28 -20.09
N HIS A 407 18.31 33.34 -20.85
CA HIS A 407 18.27 32.92 -22.23
C HIS A 407 18.25 34.14 -23.19
N ILE A 408 18.88 33.98 -24.35
CA ILE A 408 18.78 34.89 -25.48
C ILE A 408 17.75 34.30 -26.45
N PHE A 409 16.71 35.07 -26.75
CA PHE A 409 15.62 34.69 -27.63
C PHE A 409 15.84 35.27 -29.03
N SER A 410 15.49 34.53 -30.07
CA SER A 410 15.68 34.91 -31.47
C SER A 410 14.47 34.53 -32.30
N GLU A 411 14.18 35.35 -33.32
CA GLU A 411 13.10 35.11 -34.29
C GLU A 411 13.57 34.23 -35.44
N THR A 412 14.80 34.41 -35.89
CA THR A 412 15.38 33.70 -37.03
C THR A 412 16.48 32.73 -36.61
N TYR A 413 16.68 31.68 -37.41
CA TYR A 413 17.78 30.74 -37.22
C TYR A 413 19.17 31.42 -37.32
N LYS A 414 19.29 32.43 -38.17
CA LYS A 414 20.53 33.21 -38.29
C LYS A 414 20.87 33.92 -36.99
N GLU A 415 19.92 34.63 -36.41
CA GLU A 415 20.10 35.32 -35.10
C GLU A 415 20.43 34.31 -34.00
N HIS A 416 19.80 33.12 -34.02
CA HIS A 416 20.08 32.05 -33.05
C HIS A 416 21.54 31.57 -33.16
N LEU A 417 22.06 31.37 -34.39
CA LEU A 417 23.45 30.98 -34.61
C LEU A 417 24.42 32.06 -34.10
N GLU A 418 24.13 33.33 -34.39
CA GLU A 418 24.93 34.47 -33.89
C GLU A 418 24.90 34.54 -32.35
N ALA A 419 23.73 34.28 -31.73
CA ALA A 419 23.59 34.22 -30.27
C ALA A 419 24.35 33.04 -29.69
N LYS A 420 24.28 31.85 -30.33
CA LYS A 420 25.00 30.63 -29.89
C LYS A 420 26.52 30.82 -29.95
N ASP A 421 27.05 31.44 -31.01
CA ASP A 421 28.48 31.74 -31.14
C ASP A 421 28.95 32.76 -30.08
N LYS A 422 28.10 33.73 -29.77
CA LYS A 422 28.43 34.80 -28.85
C LYS A 422 28.28 34.44 -27.38
N TYR A 423 27.27 33.62 -27.01
CA TYR A 423 26.81 33.42 -25.65
C TYR A 423 26.76 31.94 -25.20
N GLY A 424 26.75 31.01 -26.16
CA GLY A 424 26.67 29.56 -25.90
C GLY A 424 27.93 28.85 -25.42
#